data_bf70f064ae8f18d2dff53e411f937c12
#
_entry.id   bf70f064ae8f18d2dff53e411f937c12
#
_cell.length_a   1.000
_cell.length_b   1.000
_cell.length_c   1.000
_cell.angle_alpha   90.00
_cell.angle_beta   90.00
_cell.angle_gamma   90.00
#
_symmetry.space_group_name_H-M   'P 1'
#
loop_
_entity.id
_entity.type
_entity.pdbx_description
1 polymer ?
#
loop_
_entity_poly.entity_id
_entity_poly.type
_entity_poly.pdbx_seq_one_letter_code
_entity_poly.pdbx_strand_id
1 'polypeptide(L)'
;TYPEIVAHWDEDADERNQILALCRIYFSLVMKDIASKGNAARWVMPQLPPEQKFVLQRLIQEYRGEIGKQNWQEEHYALQPIVNFLSSKIEEQFEQKRNLIT
;
A
#
# COMPACT_ATOMS: atom_id res chain seq x y z
N THR A 1 -9.21 -15.35 -3.39
CA THR A 1 -9.75 -14.61 -2.28
C THR A 1 -8.66 -13.93 -1.48
N TYR A 2 -9.05 -13.10 -0.55
CA TYR A 2 -8.12 -12.29 0.20
C TYR A 2 -7.05 -13.10 0.97
N PRO A 3 -7.42 -14.14 1.72
CA PRO A 3 -6.39 -14.92 2.42
C PRO A 3 -5.38 -15.59 1.51
N GLU A 4 -5.81 -16.02 0.35
CA GLU A 4 -4.91 -16.66 -0.62
C GLU A 4 -3.94 -15.64 -1.19
N ILE A 5 -4.41 -14.43 -1.46
CA ILE A 5 -3.56 -13.36 -1.97
C ILE A 5 -2.49 -13.00 -0.95
N VAL A 6 -2.87 -12.90 0.32
CA VAL A 6 -1.92 -12.57 1.38
C VAL A 6 -0.87 -13.67 1.53
N ALA A 7 -1.27 -14.93 1.45
CA ALA A 7 -0.32 -16.05 1.55
C ALA A 7 0.70 -16.03 0.40
N HIS A 8 0.25 -15.71 -0.80
CA HIS A 8 1.17 -15.57 -1.95
C HIS A 8 2.15 -14.42 -1.76
N TRP A 9 1.68 -13.32 -1.21
CA TRP A 9 2.56 -12.18 -0.98
C TRP A 9 3.67 -12.50 0.01
N ASP A 10 3.38 -13.29 1.03
CA ASP A 10 4.37 -13.67 2.04
C ASP A 10 5.50 -14.50 1.46
N GLU A 11 5.24 -15.26 0.41
CA GLU A 11 6.24 -16.14 -0.16
C GLU A 11 7.15 -15.46 -1.18
N ASP A 12 6.58 -14.65 -2.08
CA ASP A 12 7.31 -14.19 -3.26
C ASP A 12 7.43 -12.68 -3.39
N ALA A 13 6.55 -11.92 -2.78
CA ALA A 13 6.54 -10.47 -2.97
C ALA A 13 7.49 -9.81 -1.99
N ASP A 14 8.32 -8.90 -2.49
CA ASP A 14 9.10 -8.07 -1.60
C ASP A 14 8.17 -7.04 -0.93
N GLU A 15 8.71 -6.38 0.10
CA GLU A 15 7.91 -5.45 0.91
C GLU A 15 7.40 -4.28 0.07
N ARG A 16 8.16 -3.83 -0.91
CA ARG A 16 7.74 -2.79 -1.84
C ARG A 16 6.44 -3.16 -2.55
N ASN A 17 6.40 -4.36 -3.11
CA ASN A 17 5.23 -4.82 -3.85
C ASN A 17 4.01 -4.97 -2.96
N GLN A 18 4.21 -5.41 -1.71
CA GLN A 18 3.12 -5.50 -0.74
C GLN A 18 2.49 -4.14 -0.47
N ILE A 19 3.31 -3.13 -0.24
CA ILE A 19 2.81 -1.78 0.05
C ILE A 19 2.10 -1.19 -1.15
N LEU A 20 2.67 -1.34 -2.35
CA LEU A 20 2.04 -0.83 -3.56
C LEU A 20 0.71 -1.53 -3.85
N ALA A 21 0.64 -2.84 -3.56
CA ALA A 21 -0.61 -3.58 -3.71
C ALA A 21 -1.67 -3.08 -2.72
N LEU A 22 -1.28 -2.80 -1.48
CA LEU A 22 -2.20 -2.25 -0.49
C LEU A 22 -2.72 -0.87 -0.92
N CYS A 23 -1.87 -0.06 -1.52
CA CYS A 23 -2.30 1.24 -2.06
C CYS A 23 -3.38 1.06 -3.13
N ARG A 24 -3.21 0.07 -4.02
CA ARG A 24 -4.21 -0.20 -5.06
C ARG A 24 -5.53 -0.67 -4.46
N ILE A 25 -5.47 -1.54 -3.46
CA ILE A 25 -6.67 -2.04 -2.80
C ILE A 25 -7.43 -0.88 -2.16
N TYR A 26 -6.73 -0.03 -1.42
CA TYR A 26 -7.34 1.12 -0.76
C TYR A 26 -7.95 2.07 -1.79
N PHE A 27 -7.20 2.41 -2.84
CA PHE A 27 -7.70 3.26 -3.91
C PHE A 27 -9.00 2.70 -4.51
N SER A 28 -8.98 1.41 -4.84
CA SER A 28 -10.15 0.78 -5.48
C SER A 28 -11.39 0.79 -4.58
N LEU A 29 -11.18 0.60 -3.27
CA LEU A 29 -12.30 0.60 -2.33
C LEU A 29 -12.92 1.99 -2.18
N VAL A 30 -12.11 3.03 -2.21
CA VAL A 30 -12.60 4.41 -2.02
C VAL A 30 -13.16 4.98 -3.32
N MET A 31 -12.39 4.87 -4.40
CA MET A 31 -12.72 5.50 -5.67
C MET A 31 -13.58 4.63 -6.58
N LYS A 32 -13.69 3.35 -6.25
CA LYS A 32 -14.44 2.38 -7.05
C LYS A 32 -13.94 2.32 -8.49
N ASP A 33 -12.64 2.40 -8.65
CA ASP A 33 -11.98 2.42 -9.93
C ASP A 33 -10.65 1.66 -9.82
N ILE A 34 -10.00 1.45 -10.95
CA ILE A 34 -8.72 0.74 -11.00
C ILE A 34 -7.63 1.71 -11.36
N ALA A 35 -6.52 1.64 -10.64
CA ALA A 35 -5.35 2.46 -10.92
C ALA A 35 -4.10 1.59 -10.95
N SER A 36 -3.05 2.05 -11.62
CA SER A 36 -1.75 1.42 -11.55
C SER A 36 -1.18 1.55 -10.14
N LYS A 37 -0.21 0.71 -9.81
CA LYS A 37 0.43 0.77 -8.50
C LYS A 37 1.01 2.16 -8.22
N GLY A 38 1.67 2.76 -9.21
CA GLY A 38 2.26 4.08 -9.05
C GLY A 38 1.22 5.17 -8.83
N ASN A 39 0.13 5.15 -9.59
CA ASN A 39 -0.93 6.15 -9.45
C ASN A 39 -1.67 6.00 -8.12
N ALA A 40 -1.94 4.77 -7.71
CA ALA A 40 -2.59 4.52 -6.42
C ALA A 40 -1.71 5.01 -5.26
N ALA A 41 -0.41 4.74 -5.32
CA ALA A 41 0.51 5.19 -4.29
C ALA A 41 0.59 6.71 -4.23
N ARG A 42 0.57 7.38 -5.36
CA ARG A 42 0.55 8.84 -5.40
C ARG A 42 -0.70 9.40 -4.77
N TRP A 43 -1.83 8.74 -4.98
CA TRP A 43 -3.09 9.15 -4.37
C TRP A 43 -3.04 9.02 -2.85
N VAL A 44 -2.38 7.97 -2.35
CA VAL A 44 -2.25 7.75 -0.90
C VAL A 44 -1.29 8.76 -0.26
N MET A 45 -0.26 9.17 -0.99
CA MET A 45 0.84 9.96 -0.45
C MET A 45 0.42 11.19 0.34
N PRO A 46 -0.53 12.04 -0.14
CA PRO A 46 -0.93 13.23 0.62
C PRO A 46 -1.58 12.93 1.96
N GLN A 47 -2.00 11.69 2.18
CA GLN A 47 -2.66 11.29 3.42
C GLN A 47 -1.67 10.87 4.51
N LEU A 48 -0.40 10.78 4.17
CA LEU A 48 0.64 10.30 5.09
C LEU A 48 1.39 11.45 5.77
N PRO A 49 1.92 11.24 6.99
CA PRO A 49 2.85 12.18 7.59
C PRO A 49 4.10 12.34 6.73
N PRO A 50 4.85 13.45 6.86
CA PRO A 50 6.02 13.72 6.02
C PRO A 50 7.04 12.60 5.97
N GLU A 51 7.32 11.95 7.09
CA GLU A 51 8.29 10.85 7.15
C GLU A 51 7.85 9.66 6.32
N GLN A 52 6.60 9.28 6.43
CA GLN A 52 6.05 8.17 5.67
C GLN A 52 5.88 8.53 4.20
N LYS A 53 5.52 9.78 3.94
CA LYS A 53 5.41 10.28 2.56
C LYS A 53 6.75 10.14 1.83
N PHE A 54 7.85 10.49 2.50
CA PHE A 54 9.19 10.39 1.93
C PHE A 54 9.52 8.91 1.59
N VAL A 55 9.21 8.00 2.50
CA VAL A 55 9.46 6.58 2.28
C VAL A 55 8.64 6.06 1.12
N LEU A 56 7.37 6.42 1.05
CA LEU A 56 6.50 5.98 -0.06
C LEU A 56 6.99 6.55 -1.39
N GLN A 57 7.51 7.77 -1.40
CA GLN A 57 8.08 8.35 -2.61
C GLN A 57 9.27 7.52 -3.10
N ARG A 58 10.14 7.07 -2.19
CA ARG A 58 11.26 6.20 -2.55
C ARG A 58 10.78 4.88 -3.14
N LEU A 59 9.72 4.31 -2.58
CA LEU A 59 9.14 3.08 -3.11
C LEU A 59 8.65 3.26 -4.55
N ILE A 60 7.99 4.37 -4.82
CA ILE A 60 7.51 4.68 -6.17
C ILE A 60 8.67 4.86 -7.13
N GLN A 61 9.70 5.58 -6.72
CA GLN A 61 10.87 5.83 -7.55
C GLN A 61 11.60 4.53 -7.90
N GLU A 62 11.75 3.65 -6.93
CA GLU A 62 12.35 2.34 -7.18
C GLU A 62 11.49 1.51 -8.15
N TYR A 63 10.19 1.52 -7.94
CA TYR A 63 9.25 0.80 -8.79
C TYR A 63 9.33 1.26 -10.24
N ARG A 64 9.53 2.57 -10.46
CA ARG A 64 9.64 3.14 -11.81
C ARG A 64 11.04 3.03 -12.41
N GLY A 65 12.00 2.56 -11.64
CA GLY A 65 13.38 2.48 -12.11
C GLY A 65 14.11 3.81 -12.07
N GLU A 66 13.61 4.81 -11.39
CA GLU A 66 14.25 6.12 -11.27
C GLU A 66 15.44 6.09 -10.32
N ILE A 67 15.43 5.18 -9.34
CA ILE A 67 16.55 4.98 -8.43
C ILE A 67 16.87 3.50 -8.38
N GLY A 68 18.06 3.16 -7.89
CA GLY A 68 18.50 1.77 -7.77
C GLY A 68 17.71 1.01 -6.71
N LYS A 69 17.89 -0.31 -6.74
CA LYS A 69 17.20 -1.20 -5.78
C LYS A 69 17.56 -0.84 -4.35
N GLN A 70 16.56 -0.73 -3.51
CA GLN A 70 16.71 -0.41 -2.09
C GLN A 70 16.67 -1.69 -1.26
N ASN A 71 17.32 -1.66 -0.10
CA ASN A 71 17.28 -2.81 0.83
C ASN A 71 16.20 -2.57 1.88
N TRP A 72 14.96 -2.90 1.52
CA TRP A 72 13.82 -2.67 2.40
C TRP A 72 13.81 -3.59 3.61
N GLN A 73 14.52 -4.72 3.55
CA GLN A 73 14.62 -5.59 4.71
C GLN A 73 15.33 -4.92 5.87
N GLU A 74 16.35 -4.11 5.58
CA GLU A 74 17.05 -3.35 6.61
C GLU A 74 16.22 -2.15 7.11
N GLU A 75 15.31 -1.66 6.28
CA GLU A 75 14.46 -0.51 6.61
C GLU A 75 13.03 -0.94 6.91
N HIS A 76 12.83 -2.18 7.30
CA HIS A 76 11.50 -2.72 7.59
C HIS A 76 10.73 -1.84 8.59
N TYR A 77 11.43 -1.33 9.60
CA TYR A 77 10.80 -0.46 10.60
C TYR A 77 10.20 0.81 9.99
N ALA A 78 10.75 1.30 8.88
CA ALA A 78 10.23 2.49 8.21
C ALA A 78 8.99 2.18 7.37
N LEU A 79 8.83 0.93 6.96
CA LEU A 79 7.69 0.51 6.14
C LEU A 79 6.48 0.13 6.99
N GLN A 80 6.70 -0.34 8.21
CA GLN A 80 5.63 -0.84 9.05
C GLN A 80 4.52 0.18 9.31
N PRO A 81 4.83 1.47 9.60
CA PRO A 81 3.76 2.45 9.79
C PRO A 81 2.88 2.63 8.55
N ILE A 82 3.47 2.54 7.35
CA ILE A 82 2.70 2.65 6.11
C ILE A 82 1.77 1.45 5.96
N VAL A 83 2.26 0.24 6.24
CA VAL A 83 1.45 -0.97 6.21
C VAL A 83 0.29 -0.85 7.20
N ASN A 84 0.57 -0.40 8.41
CA ASN A 84 -0.45 -0.24 9.44
C ASN A 84 -1.51 0.78 9.02
N PHE A 85 -1.09 1.90 8.45
CA PHE A 85 -2.01 2.93 7.96
C PHE A 85 -2.95 2.36 6.89
N LEU A 86 -2.36 1.71 5.88
CA LEU A 86 -3.14 1.18 4.77
C LEU A 86 -4.08 0.07 5.21
N SER A 87 -3.61 -0.82 6.08
CA SER A 87 -4.44 -1.91 6.60
C SER A 87 -5.64 -1.37 7.37
N SER A 88 -5.41 -0.35 8.21
CA SER A 88 -6.50 0.28 8.97
C SER A 88 -7.51 0.94 8.04
N LYS A 89 -7.06 1.63 7.00
CA LYS A 89 -7.95 2.29 6.06
C LYS A 89 -8.76 1.29 5.25
N ILE A 90 -8.14 0.20 4.86
CA ILE A 90 -8.85 -0.87 4.14
C ILE A 90 -9.93 -1.48 5.02
N GLU A 91 -9.60 -1.77 6.29
CA GLU A 91 -10.58 -2.30 7.23
C GLU A 91 -11.75 -1.33 7.45
N GLU A 92 -11.48 -0.04 7.56
CA GLU A 92 -12.51 0.97 7.70
C GLU A 92 -13.49 0.94 6.53
N GLN A 93 -12.98 0.77 5.31
CA GLN A 93 -13.82 0.71 4.12
C GLN A 93 -14.74 -0.51 4.15
N PHE A 94 -14.23 -1.66 4.57
CA PHE A 94 -15.06 -2.86 4.70
C PHE A 94 -16.12 -2.69 5.76
N GLU A 95 -15.80 -2.09 6.89
CA GLU A 95 -16.76 -1.85 7.96
C GLU A 95 -17.86 -0.88 7.53
N GLN A 96 -17.52 0.17 6.79
CA GLN A 96 -18.50 1.11 6.28
C GLN A 96 -19.48 0.43 5.34
N LYS A 97 -18.99 -0.44 4.46
CA LYS A 97 -19.87 -1.19 3.56
C LYS A 97 -20.79 -2.12 4.33
N ARG A 98 -20.28 -2.76 5.39
CA ARG A 98 -21.09 -3.62 6.24
C ARG A 98 -22.21 -2.82 6.93
N ASN A 99 -21.88 -1.65 7.43
CA ASN A 99 -22.84 -0.80 8.11
C ASN A 99 -23.93 -0.28 7.18
N LEU A 100 -23.57 -0.01 5.91
CA LEU A 100 -24.52 0.44 4.90
C LEU A 100 -25.54 -0.64 4.55
N ILE A 101 -25.13 -1.91 4.64
CA ILE A 101 -26.02 -3.04 4.32
C ILE A 101 -26.99 -3.30 5.45
N THR A 102 -26.58 -3.07 6.68
CA THR A 102 -27.43 -3.27 7.84
C THR A 102 -28.26 -2.02 8.14
#